data_a91b2d26f035595c7977d4679d032749
#
_entry.id   a91b2d26f035595c7977d4679d032749
#
_cell.length_a   1.000
_cell.length_b   1.000
_cell.length_c   1.000
_cell.angle_alpha   90.00
_cell.angle_beta   90.00
_cell.angle_gamma   90.00
#
_symmetry.space_group_name_H-M   'P 1'
#
loop_
_entity.id
_entity.type
_entity.pdbx_description
1 polymer ?
#
loop_
_entity_poly.entity_id
_entity_poly.type
_entity_poly.pdbx_seq_one_letter_code
_entity_poly.pdbx_strand_id
1 'polypeptide(L)'
;MMNYHYHHPIDQVGVGERASHLFSRSIKKESKIKALKLVLSMIDLTTLEGKDSPGKVKQLCYKAAHLHDQFPNLPSVAAICVYPTMVPIAKETLEGTNINVASVATAFPSGMTSLEYKLEEVKMVVTAGADEVDMVISRGKFLQGEYNYVADEIAQVKEACGEAHLKVILETGELVTLDNVRLASDIAMEAGADFIKTSTGKVSPPATPPV
;
A
#
# COMPACT_ATOMS: atom_id res chain seq x y z
N MET A 1 15.13 14.51 17.80
CA MET A 1 14.42 15.20 16.70
C MET A 1 15.29 15.01 15.46
N MET A 2 14.84 14.20 14.50
CA MET A 2 15.59 14.00 13.25
C MET A 2 15.51 15.28 12.42
N ASN A 3 16.60 15.60 11.73
CA ASN A 3 16.66 16.80 10.91
C ASN A 3 16.31 16.43 9.46
N TYR A 4 15.04 16.42 9.12
CA TYR A 4 14.55 16.11 7.78
C TYR A 4 14.82 17.22 6.73
N HIS A 5 15.57 18.26 7.10
CA HIS A 5 15.88 19.37 6.17
C HIS A 5 17.12 19.15 5.30
N TYR A 6 17.83 18.03 5.49
CA TYR A 6 19.04 17.76 4.73
C TYR A 6 18.80 16.62 3.75
N HIS A 7 18.55 16.97 2.48
CA HIS A 7 18.36 16.00 1.41
C HIS A 7 19.41 16.17 0.34
N HIS A 8 19.88 15.04 -0.18
CA HIS A 8 20.56 15.05 -1.47
C HIS A 8 19.48 15.16 -2.56
N PRO A 9 19.54 16.18 -3.43
CA PRO A 9 18.57 16.33 -4.51
C PRO A 9 18.60 15.10 -5.43
N ILE A 10 17.43 14.72 -5.91
CA ILE A 10 17.28 13.61 -6.86
C ILE A 10 17.69 14.07 -8.25
N ASP A 11 18.61 13.35 -8.88
CA ASP A 11 18.93 13.54 -10.29
C ASP A 11 17.77 13.01 -11.15
N GLN A 12 16.84 13.90 -11.47
CA GLN A 12 15.64 13.57 -12.25
C GLN A 12 15.99 13.09 -13.67
N VAL A 13 17.06 13.59 -14.26
CA VAL A 13 17.52 13.17 -15.59
C VAL A 13 18.02 11.74 -15.53
N GLY A 14 18.93 11.44 -14.60
CA GLY A 14 19.46 10.09 -14.39
C GLY A 14 18.37 9.06 -14.02
N VAL A 15 17.37 9.45 -13.24
CA VAL A 15 16.20 8.57 -12.95
C VAL A 15 15.42 8.27 -14.23
N GLY A 16 15.14 9.30 -15.06
CA GLY A 16 14.45 9.11 -16.35
C GLY A 16 15.24 8.22 -17.32
N GLU A 17 16.56 8.40 -17.41
CA GLU A 17 17.44 7.58 -18.24
C GLU A 17 17.46 6.12 -17.76
N ARG A 18 17.55 5.86 -16.46
CA ARG A 18 17.49 4.51 -15.88
C ARG A 18 16.17 3.83 -16.17
N ALA A 19 15.04 4.52 -15.99
CA ALA A 19 13.72 4.01 -16.33
C ALA A 19 13.63 3.65 -17.81
N SER A 20 14.05 4.54 -18.71
CA SER A 20 14.08 4.31 -20.15
C SER A 20 14.95 3.11 -20.53
N HIS A 21 16.11 2.95 -19.89
CA HIS A 21 17.00 1.82 -20.12
C HIS A 21 16.36 0.49 -19.67
N LEU A 22 15.65 0.47 -18.55
CA LEU A 22 14.92 -0.72 -18.10
C LEU A 22 13.80 -1.10 -19.07
N PHE A 23 13.06 -0.13 -19.60
CA PHE A 23 11.99 -0.36 -20.58
C PHE A 23 12.49 -0.83 -21.94
N SER A 24 13.72 -0.51 -22.30
CA SER A 24 14.31 -1.00 -23.56
C SER A 24 14.62 -2.49 -23.53
N ARG A 25 14.62 -3.11 -22.33
CA ARG A 25 14.89 -4.54 -22.16
C ARG A 25 13.61 -5.36 -22.25
N SER A 26 13.70 -6.54 -22.85
CA SER A 26 12.62 -7.52 -22.83
C SER A 26 13.06 -8.82 -22.18
N ILE A 27 12.24 -9.33 -21.27
CA ILE A 27 12.38 -10.68 -20.72
C ILE A 27 11.55 -11.66 -21.55
N LYS A 28 12.12 -12.84 -21.82
CA LYS A 28 11.50 -13.83 -22.72
C LYS A 28 11.50 -15.21 -22.09
N LYS A 29 10.71 -16.11 -22.68
CA LYS A 29 10.66 -17.54 -22.34
C LYS A 29 10.44 -17.77 -20.84
N GLU A 30 11.20 -18.64 -20.23
CA GLU A 30 11.09 -19.02 -18.81
C GLU A 30 11.28 -17.85 -17.86
N SER A 31 12.19 -16.93 -18.15
CA SER A 31 12.37 -15.72 -17.31
C SER A 31 11.13 -14.84 -17.25
N LYS A 32 10.40 -14.73 -18.39
CA LYS A 32 9.12 -14.01 -18.42
C LYS A 32 8.06 -14.73 -17.60
N ILE A 33 7.96 -16.05 -17.71
CA ILE A 33 7.00 -16.85 -16.93
C ILE A 33 7.30 -16.73 -15.43
N LYS A 34 8.56 -16.85 -15.02
CA LYS A 34 8.99 -16.67 -13.62
C LYS A 34 8.66 -15.27 -13.10
N ALA A 35 8.94 -14.22 -13.88
CA ALA A 35 8.62 -12.85 -13.50
C ALA A 35 7.11 -12.63 -13.34
N LEU A 36 6.28 -13.16 -14.26
CA LEU A 36 4.82 -13.06 -14.17
C LEU A 36 4.27 -13.78 -12.93
N LYS A 37 4.81 -14.96 -12.60
CA LYS A 37 4.45 -15.68 -11.37
C LYS A 37 4.84 -14.89 -10.13
N LEU A 38 6.04 -14.31 -10.12
CA LEU A 38 6.50 -13.47 -9.01
C LEU A 38 5.59 -12.25 -8.85
N VAL A 39 5.25 -11.55 -9.94
CA VAL A 39 4.30 -10.42 -9.87
C VAL A 39 2.96 -10.88 -9.31
N LEU A 40 2.41 -12.00 -9.78
CA LEU A 40 1.14 -12.53 -9.28
C LEU A 40 1.18 -12.79 -7.78
N SER A 41 2.28 -13.35 -7.25
CA SER A 41 2.43 -13.63 -5.81
C SER A 41 2.59 -12.40 -4.93
N MET A 42 2.77 -11.21 -5.53
CA MET A 42 2.91 -9.93 -4.82
C MET A 42 1.68 -9.02 -4.98
N ILE A 43 0.63 -9.47 -5.66
CA ILE A 43 -0.57 -8.66 -5.88
C ILE A 43 -1.44 -8.60 -4.62
N ASP A 44 -1.80 -7.38 -4.22
CA ASP A 44 -2.98 -7.14 -3.39
C ASP A 44 -4.19 -7.01 -4.32
N LEU A 45 -5.02 -8.04 -4.38
CA LEU A 45 -6.23 -8.00 -5.20
C LEU A 45 -7.27 -7.13 -4.51
N THR A 46 -7.58 -5.99 -5.10
CA THR A 46 -8.19 -4.87 -4.40
C THR A 46 -9.59 -4.54 -4.91
N THR A 47 -10.51 -4.23 -3.99
CA THR A 47 -11.76 -3.54 -4.28
C THR A 47 -12.02 -2.48 -3.21
N LEU A 48 -12.11 -1.20 -3.63
CA LEU A 48 -12.25 -0.04 -2.76
C LEU A 48 -13.28 0.93 -3.37
N GLU A 49 -14.49 0.43 -3.56
CA GLU A 49 -15.59 1.22 -4.11
C GLU A 49 -16.71 1.38 -3.08
N GLY A 50 -17.31 2.57 -3.01
CA GLY A 50 -18.43 2.83 -2.09
C GLY A 50 -19.65 1.93 -2.31
N LYS A 51 -19.73 1.25 -3.46
CA LYS A 51 -20.77 0.27 -3.81
C LYS A 51 -20.38 -1.18 -3.52
N ASP A 52 -19.25 -1.43 -2.89
CA ASP A 52 -18.83 -2.80 -2.56
C ASP A 52 -19.82 -3.46 -1.60
N SER A 53 -20.13 -4.67 -1.87
CA SER A 53 -21.06 -5.48 -1.09
C SER A 53 -20.39 -6.76 -0.56
N PRO A 54 -20.93 -7.37 0.51
CA PRO A 54 -20.48 -8.68 0.99
C PRO A 54 -20.36 -9.73 -0.10
N GLY A 55 -21.32 -9.81 -1.00
CA GLY A 55 -21.29 -10.74 -2.13
C GLY A 55 -20.15 -10.50 -3.11
N LYS A 56 -19.84 -9.24 -3.40
CA LYS A 56 -18.71 -8.88 -4.27
C LYS A 56 -17.38 -9.24 -3.61
N VAL A 57 -17.22 -8.97 -2.32
CA VAL A 57 -16.01 -9.32 -1.58
C VAL A 57 -15.83 -10.84 -1.49
N LYS A 58 -16.89 -11.61 -1.17
CA LYS A 58 -16.85 -13.08 -1.20
C LYS A 58 -16.44 -13.62 -2.57
N GLN A 59 -16.97 -13.06 -3.66
CA GLN A 59 -16.59 -13.44 -5.01
C GLN A 59 -15.12 -13.14 -5.30
N LEU A 60 -14.60 -11.99 -4.85
CA LEU A 60 -13.20 -11.60 -5.01
C LEU A 60 -12.26 -12.58 -4.26
N CYS A 61 -12.60 -12.88 -3.00
CA CYS A 61 -11.87 -13.84 -2.17
C CYS A 61 -11.90 -15.24 -2.79
N TYR A 62 -13.07 -15.70 -3.24
CA TYR A 62 -13.22 -17.00 -3.91
C TYR A 62 -12.32 -17.08 -5.17
N LYS A 63 -12.33 -16.04 -6.01
CA LYS A 63 -11.46 -15.97 -7.19
C LYS A 63 -9.98 -16.10 -6.81
N ALA A 64 -9.54 -15.44 -5.76
CA ALA A 64 -8.15 -15.49 -5.29
C ALA A 64 -7.78 -16.88 -4.76
N ALA A 65 -8.65 -17.48 -3.95
CA ALA A 65 -8.43 -18.80 -3.34
C ALA A 65 -8.44 -19.96 -4.35
N HIS A 66 -9.21 -19.83 -5.46
CA HIS A 66 -9.41 -20.89 -6.45
C HIS A 66 -8.68 -20.64 -7.78
N LEU A 67 -7.68 -19.77 -7.77
CA LEU A 67 -6.88 -19.51 -8.97
C LEU A 67 -6.16 -20.76 -9.49
N HIS A 68 -5.82 -21.69 -8.59
CA HIS A 68 -5.10 -22.93 -8.89
C HIS A 68 -5.98 -24.01 -9.53
N ASP A 69 -7.29 -23.94 -9.41
CA ASP A 69 -8.21 -24.98 -9.89
C ASP A 69 -8.09 -25.15 -11.42
N GLN A 70 -7.93 -24.03 -12.13
CA GLN A 70 -7.74 -24.02 -13.58
C GLN A 70 -6.27 -23.98 -13.99
N PHE A 71 -5.38 -23.47 -13.13
CA PHE A 71 -3.97 -23.25 -13.41
C PHE A 71 -3.08 -23.73 -12.24
N PRO A 72 -2.87 -25.04 -12.10
CA PRO A 72 -2.27 -25.65 -10.91
C PRO A 72 -0.85 -25.21 -10.57
N ASN A 73 -0.17 -24.53 -11.51
CA ASN A 73 1.19 -24.06 -11.31
C ASN A 73 1.30 -22.55 -11.03
N LEU A 74 0.17 -21.86 -10.81
CA LEU A 74 0.19 -20.45 -10.44
C LEU A 74 0.30 -20.28 -8.91
N PRO A 75 1.04 -19.26 -8.42
CA PRO A 75 0.99 -18.87 -7.02
C PRO A 75 -0.34 -18.17 -6.71
N SER A 76 -0.73 -18.14 -5.44
CA SER A 76 -1.80 -17.26 -4.95
C SER A 76 -1.36 -15.79 -5.01
N VAL A 77 -2.33 -14.87 -4.92
CA VAL A 77 -2.05 -13.46 -4.64
C VAL A 77 -1.57 -13.28 -3.20
N ALA A 78 -0.92 -12.16 -2.88
CA ALA A 78 -0.44 -11.87 -1.55
C ALA A 78 -1.59 -11.58 -0.58
N ALA A 79 -2.49 -10.70 -0.97
CA ALA A 79 -3.60 -10.25 -0.12
C ALA A 79 -4.87 -9.93 -0.91
N ILE A 80 -5.97 -9.83 -0.17
CA ILE A 80 -7.20 -9.16 -0.59
C ILE A 80 -7.26 -7.83 0.16
N CYS A 81 -7.36 -6.71 -0.57
CA CYS A 81 -7.47 -5.39 0.03
C CYS A 81 -8.89 -4.84 -0.08
N VAL A 82 -9.46 -4.43 1.06
CA VAL A 82 -10.86 -3.99 1.18
C VAL A 82 -11.01 -2.79 2.13
N TYR A 83 -12.20 -2.21 2.16
CA TYR A 83 -12.59 -1.24 3.20
C TYR A 83 -12.81 -1.91 4.57
N PRO A 84 -12.68 -1.16 5.68
CA PRO A 84 -12.76 -1.68 7.05
C PRO A 84 -13.96 -2.59 7.33
N THR A 85 -15.15 -2.19 6.88
CA THR A 85 -16.39 -2.93 7.10
C THR A 85 -16.44 -4.30 6.41
N MET A 86 -15.55 -4.54 5.45
CA MET A 86 -15.48 -5.78 4.68
C MET A 86 -14.41 -6.76 5.20
N VAL A 87 -13.58 -6.35 6.15
CA VAL A 87 -12.51 -7.18 6.73
C VAL A 87 -13.05 -8.51 7.30
N PRO A 88 -14.09 -8.51 8.16
CA PRO A 88 -14.61 -9.77 8.71
C PRO A 88 -15.07 -10.76 7.62
N ILE A 89 -15.69 -10.24 6.57
CA ILE A 89 -16.19 -11.03 5.44
C ILE A 89 -15.03 -11.64 4.64
N ALA A 90 -13.97 -10.87 4.41
CA ALA A 90 -12.79 -11.36 3.73
C ALA A 90 -12.07 -12.43 4.56
N LYS A 91 -11.88 -12.21 5.87
CA LYS A 91 -11.26 -13.19 6.79
C LYS A 91 -12.02 -14.50 6.82
N GLU A 92 -13.35 -14.45 7.02
CA GLU A 92 -14.19 -15.64 7.00
C GLU A 92 -14.05 -16.41 5.67
N THR A 93 -14.08 -15.69 4.55
CA THR A 93 -14.05 -16.34 3.22
C THR A 93 -12.69 -16.93 2.86
N LEU A 94 -11.61 -16.38 3.39
CA LEU A 94 -10.23 -16.82 3.14
C LEU A 94 -9.71 -17.79 4.21
N GLU A 95 -10.55 -18.23 5.14
CA GLU A 95 -10.16 -19.19 6.16
C GLU A 95 -9.55 -20.45 5.53
N GLY A 96 -8.43 -20.90 6.08
CA GLY A 96 -7.68 -22.05 5.56
C GLY A 96 -6.80 -21.78 4.33
N THR A 97 -6.74 -20.55 3.86
CA THR A 97 -5.79 -20.12 2.80
C THR A 97 -4.58 -19.36 3.40
N ASN A 98 -3.55 -19.16 2.57
CA ASN A 98 -2.39 -18.34 2.93
C ASN A 98 -2.49 -16.91 2.37
N ILE A 99 -3.70 -16.45 2.03
CA ILE A 99 -3.93 -15.11 1.46
C ILE A 99 -4.25 -14.16 2.60
N ASN A 100 -3.47 -13.10 2.75
CA ASN A 100 -3.68 -12.10 3.78
C ASN A 100 -4.92 -11.23 3.49
N VAL A 101 -5.44 -10.61 4.53
CA VAL A 101 -6.46 -9.56 4.41
C VAL A 101 -5.81 -8.22 4.75
N ALA A 102 -5.74 -7.33 3.77
CA ALA A 102 -5.34 -5.95 3.92
C ALA A 102 -6.59 -5.05 4.05
N SER A 103 -6.51 -4.05 4.89
CA SER A 103 -7.55 -3.02 5.00
C SER A 103 -6.96 -1.63 4.83
N VAL A 104 -7.61 -0.79 4.02
CA VAL A 104 -7.32 0.64 4.08
C VAL A 104 -7.81 1.21 5.40
N ALA A 105 -7.12 2.23 5.92
CA ALA A 105 -7.47 2.95 7.15
C ALA A 105 -6.99 4.40 7.10
N THR A 106 -7.05 5.10 8.23
CA THR A 106 -6.62 6.50 8.42
C THR A 106 -7.37 7.50 7.52
N ALA A 107 -8.70 7.33 7.44
CA ALA A 107 -9.59 8.13 6.59
C ALA A 107 -9.23 8.06 5.10
N PHE A 108 -8.95 6.84 4.60
CA PHE A 108 -8.67 6.60 3.19
C PHE A 108 -9.84 7.09 2.30
N PRO A 109 -9.60 7.77 1.15
CA PRO A 109 -8.29 8.00 0.52
C PRO A 109 -7.63 9.34 0.92
N SER A 110 -8.32 10.21 1.64
CA SER A 110 -7.85 11.57 1.88
C SER A 110 -6.79 11.68 2.98
N GLY A 111 -6.83 10.81 3.97
CA GLY A 111 -6.00 10.91 5.17
C GLY A 111 -6.41 12.07 6.09
N MET A 112 -7.58 12.68 5.89
CA MET A 112 -7.93 13.99 6.43
C MET A 112 -8.91 13.89 7.61
N THR A 113 -8.39 13.44 8.76
CA THR A 113 -9.08 13.41 10.04
C THR A 113 -8.08 13.57 11.18
N SER A 114 -8.53 13.66 12.44
CA SER A 114 -7.64 13.73 13.60
C SER A 114 -6.86 12.42 13.78
N LEU A 115 -5.68 12.51 14.38
CA LEU A 115 -4.85 11.33 14.66
C LEU A 115 -5.58 10.32 15.55
N GLU A 116 -6.34 10.80 16.53
CA GLU A 116 -7.14 9.94 17.41
C GLU A 116 -8.08 9.01 16.63
N TYR A 117 -8.87 9.56 15.69
CA TYR A 117 -9.76 8.74 14.85
C TYR A 117 -9.00 7.80 13.91
N LYS A 118 -7.82 8.21 13.42
CA LYS A 118 -6.96 7.32 12.63
C LYS A 118 -6.54 6.11 13.42
N LEU A 119 -6.10 6.31 14.67
CA LEU A 119 -5.67 5.22 15.56
C LEU A 119 -6.83 4.31 15.96
N GLU A 120 -8.03 4.85 16.19
CA GLU A 120 -9.22 4.05 16.44
C GLU A 120 -9.59 3.18 15.23
N GLU A 121 -9.59 3.75 14.03
CA GLU A 121 -9.85 3.00 12.79
C GLU A 121 -8.85 1.87 12.59
N VAL A 122 -7.55 2.11 12.82
CA VAL A 122 -6.51 1.08 12.74
C VAL A 122 -6.77 -0.05 13.74
N LYS A 123 -7.02 0.27 15.01
CA LYS A 123 -7.36 -0.74 16.03
C LYS A 123 -8.60 -1.54 15.66
N MET A 124 -9.61 -0.88 15.08
CA MET A 124 -10.83 -1.53 14.63
C MET A 124 -10.55 -2.57 13.52
N VAL A 125 -9.78 -2.22 12.51
CA VAL A 125 -9.50 -3.16 11.40
C VAL A 125 -8.59 -4.31 11.83
N VAL A 126 -7.61 -4.07 12.69
CA VAL A 126 -6.77 -5.13 13.27
C VAL A 126 -7.61 -6.08 14.13
N THR A 127 -8.48 -5.54 14.99
CA THR A 127 -9.41 -6.36 15.80
C THR A 127 -10.37 -7.17 14.93
N ALA A 128 -10.75 -6.63 13.77
CA ALA A 128 -11.59 -7.34 12.79
C ALA A 128 -10.84 -8.46 12.03
N GLY A 129 -9.51 -8.55 12.21
CA GLY A 129 -8.66 -9.61 11.67
C GLY A 129 -7.85 -9.20 10.43
N ALA A 130 -7.65 -7.91 10.18
CA ALA A 130 -6.74 -7.49 9.13
C ALA A 130 -5.29 -7.92 9.47
N ASP A 131 -4.62 -8.53 8.50
CA ASP A 131 -3.20 -8.92 8.59
C ASP A 131 -2.29 -7.75 8.19
N GLU A 132 -2.83 -6.80 7.43
CA GLU A 132 -2.11 -5.66 6.87
C GLU A 132 -3.00 -4.42 6.89
N VAL A 133 -2.41 -3.27 7.20
CA VAL A 133 -3.10 -1.97 7.25
C VAL A 133 -2.45 -1.01 6.25
N ASP A 134 -3.25 -0.49 5.34
CA ASP A 134 -2.83 0.49 4.34
C ASP A 134 -3.23 1.90 4.82
N MET A 135 -2.31 2.63 5.48
CA MET A 135 -2.54 4.00 5.90
C MET A 135 -2.25 5.02 4.80
N VAL A 136 -2.89 6.17 4.88
CA VAL A 136 -2.56 7.35 4.05
C VAL A 136 -1.94 8.43 4.93
N ILE A 137 -0.77 8.95 4.55
CA ILE A 137 -0.13 10.05 5.30
C ILE A 137 -0.94 11.34 5.25
N SER A 138 -0.76 12.20 6.25
CA SER A 138 -1.28 13.57 6.25
C SER A 138 -0.52 14.44 5.24
N ARG A 139 -0.85 14.31 3.94
CA ARG A 139 -0.14 14.98 2.82
C ARG A 139 -0.07 16.50 2.99
N GLY A 140 -1.16 17.12 3.47
CA GLY A 140 -1.19 18.55 3.74
C GLY A 140 -0.14 18.97 4.78
N LYS A 141 0.09 18.17 5.82
CA LYS A 141 1.14 18.38 6.82
C LYS A 141 2.52 18.21 6.22
N PHE A 142 2.72 17.15 5.43
CA PHE A 142 3.97 16.93 4.72
C PHE A 142 4.33 18.12 3.81
N LEU A 143 3.39 18.59 2.99
CA LEU A 143 3.61 19.69 2.04
C LEU A 143 3.81 21.06 2.75
N GLN A 144 3.40 21.21 4.00
CA GLN A 144 3.69 22.36 4.86
C GLN A 144 5.06 22.27 5.54
N GLY A 145 5.79 21.16 5.35
CA GLY A 145 7.10 20.94 5.99
C GLY A 145 7.00 20.42 7.44
N GLU A 146 5.81 20.01 7.89
CA GLU A 146 5.61 19.45 9.23
C GLU A 146 6.03 17.96 9.28
N TYR A 147 7.25 17.66 8.88
CA TYR A 147 7.78 16.29 8.71
C TYR A 147 7.79 15.48 10.00
N ASN A 148 8.09 16.13 11.13
CA ASN A 148 8.04 15.46 12.44
C ASN A 148 6.62 14.99 12.79
N TYR A 149 5.58 15.79 12.43
CA TYR A 149 4.19 15.37 12.62
C TYR A 149 3.88 14.10 11.81
N VAL A 150 4.32 14.06 10.55
CA VAL A 150 4.10 12.88 9.68
C VAL A 150 4.85 11.66 10.20
N ALA A 151 6.08 11.83 10.68
CA ALA A 151 6.86 10.75 11.29
C ALA A 151 6.17 10.20 12.54
N ASP A 152 5.74 11.09 13.44
CA ASP A 152 5.04 10.72 14.70
C ASP A 152 3.69 10.04 14.39
N GLU A 153 2.95 10.52 13.39
CA GLU A 153 1.72 9.90 12.92
C GLU A 153 1.93 8.45 12.47
N ILE A 154 2.94 8.22 11.60
CA ILE A 154 3.25 6.89 11.09
C ILE A 154 3.70 5.96 12.23
N ALA A 155 4.56 6.44 13.13
CA ALA A 155 5.04 5.65 14.26
C ALA A 155 3.90 5.21 15.19
N GLN A 156 2.95 6.12 15.51
CA GLN A 156 1.79 5.79 16.32
C GLN A 156 0.83 4.83 15.63
N VAL A 157 0.64 4.99 14.31
CA VAL A 157 -0.15 4.04 13.52
C VAL A 157 0.53 2.67 13.48
N LYS A 158 1.87 2.61 13.32
CA LYS A 158 2.62 1.34 13.40
C LYS A 158 2.45 0.66 14.75
N GLU A 159 2.52 1.40 15.83
CA GLU A 159 2.26 0.86 17.17
C GLU A 159 0.82 0.30 17.29
N ALA A 160 -0.16 1.02 16.75
CA ALA A 160 -1.56 0.58 16.76
C ALA A 160 -1.83 -0.67 15.89
N CYS A 161 -0.98 -0.93 14.88
CA CYS A 161 -1.07 -2.15 14.07
C CYS A 161 -0.69 -3.42 14.84
N GLY A 162 0.09 -3.32 15.94
CA GLY A 162 0.58 -4.51 16.65
C GLY A 162 1.34 -5.45 15.71
N GLU A 163 0.86 -6.68 15.57
CA GLU A 163 1.47 -7.70 14.69
C GLU A 163 1.14 -7.54 13.21
N ALA A 164 0.16 -6.69 12.86
CA ALA A 164 -0.20 -6.45 11.47
C ALA A 164 0.88 -5.62 10.76
N HIS A 165 1.10 -5.89 9.48
CA HIS A 165 2.01 -5.09 8.68
C HIS A 165 1.40 -3.73 8.35
N LEU A 166 2.24 -2.69 8.40
CA LEU A 166 1.87 -1.35 7.99
C LEU A 166 2.39 -1.03 6.59
N LYS A 167 1.49 -0.70 5.67
CA LYS A 167 1.84 -0.12 4.37
C LYS A 167 1.50 1.37 4.38
N VAL A 168 2.46 2.22 4.06
CA VAL A 168 2.30 3.67 4.09
C VAL A 168 2.10 4.21 2.69
N ILE A 169 0.89 4.69 2.40
CA ILE A 169 0.55 5.31 1.11
C ILE A 169 1.01 6.75 1.13
N LEU A 170 1.94 7.08 0.24
CA LEU A 170 2.51 8.42 0.10
C LEU A 170 1.65 9.33 -0.78
N GLU A 171 0.89 8.77 -1.73
CA GLU A 171 0.18 9.46 -2.81
C GLU A 171 1.14 10.32 -3.64
N THR A 172 2.09 9.67 -4.27
CA THR A 172 3.22 10.29 -4.97
C THR A 172 2.82 11.30 -6.03
N GLY A 173 1.64 11.13 -6.64
CA GLY A 173 1.08 12.08 -7.59
C GLY A 173 0.78 13.47 -7.02
N GLU A 174 0.62 13.60 -5.69
CA GLU A 174 0.39 14.87 -5.01
C GLU A 174 1.65 15.45 -4.34
N LEU A 175 2.76 14.70 -4.28
CA LEU A 175 3.99 15.16 -3.65
C LEU A 175 4.83 16.09 -4.54
N VAL A 176 4.44 16.31 -5.78
CA VAL A 176 4.96 17.30 -6.73
C VAL A 176 6.35 16.97 -7.28
N THR A 177 7.33 16.60 -6.45
CA THR A 177 8.72 16.36 -6.85
C THR A 177 9.23 14.99 -6.41
N LEU A 178 10.22 14.46 -7.10
CA LEU A 178 10.89 13.21 -6.69
C LEU A 178 11.65 13.39 -5.36
N ASP A 179 12.11 14.60 -5.05
CA ASP A 179 12.73 14.90 -3.74
C ASP A 179 11.73 14.71 -2.61
N ASN A 180 10.49 15.20 -2.77
CA ASN A 180 9.42 14.99 -1.80
C ASN A 180 9.04 13.51 -1.67
N VAL A 181 8.98 12.77 -2.79
CA VAL A 181 8.72 11.33 -2.77
C VAL A 181 9.81 10.60 -1.99
N ARG A 182 11.08 10.94 -2.24
CA ARG A 182 12.21 10.38 -1.51
C ARG A 182 12.11 10.69 -0.01
N LEU A 183 11.89 11.95 0.33
CA LEU A 183 11.77 12.38 1.72
C LEU A 183 10.62 11.67 2.44
N ALA A 184 9.44 11.62 1.84
CA ALA A 184 8.30 10.93 2.42
C ALA A 184 8.57 9.44 2.61
N SER A 185 9.31 8.81 1.68
CA SER A 185 9.74 7.42 1.78
C SER A 185 10.70 7.20 2.94
N ASP A 186 11.71 8.07 3.08
CA ASP A 186 12.70 7.99 4.15
C ASP A 186 12.00 8.17 5.52
N ILE A 187 11.10 9.14 5.65
CA ILE A 187 10.28 9.35 6.86
C ILE A 187 9.46 8.09 7.19
N ALA A 188 8.79 7.49 6.21
CA ALA A 188 7.97 6.31 6.43
C ALA A 188 8.81 5.11 6.90
N MET A 189 9.96 4.88 6.28
CA MET A 189 10.88 3.80 6.68
C MET A 189 11.43 4.00 8.09
N GLU A 190 11.86 5.20 8.42
CA GLU A 190 12.41 5.54 9.74
C GLU A 190 11.35 5.46 10.84
N ALA A 191 10.09 5.75 10.51
CA ALA A 191 8.96 5.65 11.43
C ALA A 191 8.41 4.22 11.60
N GLY A 192 8.99 3.22 10.91
CA GLY A 192 8.70 1.81 11.11
C GLY A 192 7.69 1.20 10.13
N ALA A 193 7.45 1.82 8.98
CA ALA A 193 6.65 1.21 7.92
C ALA A 193 7.26 -0.10 7.44
N ASP A 194 6.45 -1.14 7.31
CA ASP A 194 6.89 -2.42 6.71
C ASP A 194 6.97 -2.30 5.18
N PHE A 195 6.08 -1.49 4.58
CA PHE A 195 6.02 -1.23 3.14
C PHE A 195 5.73 0.23 2.85
N ILE A 196 6.27 0.72 1.73
CA ILE A 196 5.89 1.99 1.11
C ILE A 196 4.95 1.67 -0.06
N LYS A 197 3.84 2.40 -0.15
CA LYS A 197 2.87 2.29 -1.23
C LYS A 197 2.75 3.63 -1.95
N THR A 198 2.76 3.62 -3.26
CA THR A 198 2.83 4.87 -4.03
C THR A 198 1.52 5.66 -4.04
N SER A 199 0.39 4.98 -4.14
CA SER A 199 -0.87 5.64 -4.52
C SER A 199 -2.10 4.98 -3.90
N THR A 200 -3.14 5.78 -3.67
CA THR A 200 -4.48 5.28 -3.28
C THR A 200 -5.24 4.66 -4.45
N GLY A 201 -4.89 5.00 -5.68
CA GLY A 201 -5.69 4.68 -6.86
C GLY A 201 -6.95 5.55 -7.02
N LYS A 202 -7.10 6.59 -6.20
CA LYS A 202 -8.27 7.51 -6.22
C LYS A 202 -7.91 8.91 -6.71
N VAL A 203 -6.62 9.19 -6.93
CA VAL A 203 -6.09 10.49 -7.35
C VAL A 203 -5.29 10.34 -8.65
N SER A 204 -5.26 11.39 -9.45
CA SER A 204 -4.42 11.53 -10.65
C SER A 204 -3.43 12.67 -10.47
N PRO A 205 -2.20 12.55 -11.01
CA PRO A 205 -1.68 11.41 -11.78
C PRO A 205 -1.34 10.21 -10.89
N PRO A 206 -1.39 8.96 -11.44
CA PRO A 206 -0.89 7.79 -10.74
C PRO A 206 0.63 7.79 -10.68
N ALA A 207 1.20 6.84 -9.91
CA ALA A 207 2.64 6.63 -9.91
C ALA A 207 3.16 6.31 -11.33
N THR A 208 4.33 6.84 -11.62
CA THR A 208 5.05 6.60 -12.88
C THR A 208 6.34 5.81 -12.60
N PRO A 209 6.93 5.17 -13.63
CA PRO A 209 8.14 4.38 -13.44
C PRO A 209 9.37 5.10 -12.85
N PRO A 210 9.52 6.43 -13.00
CA PRO A 210 10.55 7.19 -12.29
C PRO A 210 10.32 7.34 -10.78
N VAL A 211 9.10 7.12 -10.30
CA VAL A 211 8.74 7.12 -8.88
C VAL A 211 9.08 5.78 -8.23
#